data_655db2dc7178992cedbf182d9facfc58
#
_entry.id   655db2dc7178992cedbf182d9facfc58
#
_cell.length_a   1.000
_cell.length_b   1.000
_cell.length_c   1.000
_cell.angle_alpha   90.00
_cell.angle_beta   90.00
_cell.angle_gamma   90.00
#
_symmetry.space_group_name_H-M   'P 1'
#
loop_
_entity.id
_entity.type
_entity.pdbx_description
1 polymer ?
#
loop_
_entity_poly.entity_id
_entity_poly.type
_entity_poly.pdbx_seq_one_letter_code
_entity_poly.pdbx_strand_id
1 'polypeptide(L)'
;MLEWLDSSDTSGVKVSQVYDSVTTGLQAFYRSKLLPIEKDHLFHQFYSPELTDADFASAPMVLLMGQYSTGKTTFIRHLLQRDYPGMRIGPEPTTDRFVCVLHGESDSVTPGNALVVDHELPFTQLSHFGNAFLSRLEASRLSSPVLEG
;
A
#
# COMPACT_ATOMS: atom_id res chain seq x y z
N MET A 1 -9.39 -8.54 27.12
CA MET A 1 -9.17 -7.38 28.00
C MET A 1 -8.96 -6.14 27.12
N LEU A 2 -10.05 -5.51 26.71
CA LEU A 2 -10.07 -4.27 25.92
C LEU A 2 -11.13 -3.32 26.54
N GLU A 3 -10.98 -3.06 27.85
CA GLU A 3 -11.91 -2.25 28.64
C GLU A 3 -11.92 -0.75 28.26
N TRP A 4 -10.99 -0.29 27.44
CA TRP A 4 -10.95 1.10 27.01
C TRP A 4 -11.91 1.43 25.84
N LEU A 5 -12.55 0.41 25.26
CA LEU A 5 -13.58 0.60 24.22
C LEU A 5 -14.98 0.85 24.80
N ASP A 6 -15.15 0.73 26.11
CA ASP A 6 -16.44 0.84 26.78
C ASP A 6 -16.56 2.11 27.64
N SER A 7 -15.93 3.22 27.25
CA SER A 7 -16.25 4.51 27.82
C SER A 7 -17.49 5.05 27.14
N SER A 8 -18.63 4.68 27.67
CA SER A 8 -19.95 5.21 27.39
C SER A 8 -19.99 6.71 27.68
N ASP A 9 -19.66 7.51 26.68
CA ASP A 9 -20.13 8.89 26.65
C ASP A 9 -21.50 8.88 25.95
N THR A 10 -22.53 8.78 26.81
CA THR A 10 -23.95 8.77 26.45
C THR A 10 -24.40 10.18 26.12
N SER A 11 -23.92 10.77 25.05
CA SER A 11 -24.63 11.85 24.37
C SER A 11 -25.18 11.31 23.05
N GLY A 12 -26.45 10.95 23.08
CA GLY A 12 -27.25 10.27 22.11
C GLY A 12 -27.01 10.61 20.65
N VAL A 13 -26.18 9.86 19.99
CA VAL A 13 -26.30 9.62 18.56
C VAL A 13 -26.19 8.12 18.34
N LYS A 14 -27.32 7.44 18.47
CA LYS A 14 -27.51 6.15 17.82
C LYS A 14 -27.56 6.40 16.31
N VAL A 15 -26.45 6.46 15.68
CA VAL A 15 -26.39 6.29 14.23
C VAL A 15 -25.72 4.96 13.99
N SER A 16 -26.51 3.91 13.89
CA SER A 16 -26.14 2.74 13.14
C SER A 16 -26.06 3.19 11.67
N GLN A 17 -24.98 3.87 11.31
CA GLN A 17 -24.67 4.11 9.92
C GLN A 17 -24.32 2.75 9.35
N VAL A 18 -25.27 2.15 8.65
CA VAL A 18 -25.04 0.97 7.83
C VAL A 18 -24.26 1.48 6.62
N TYR A 19 -22.98 1.19 6.57
CA TYR A 19 -22.16 1.47 5.41
C TYR A 19 -22.30 0.35 4.40
N ASP A 20 -22.40 0.70 3.12
CA ASP A 20 -22.55 -0.27 2.03
C ASP A 20 -21.30 -1.16 1.87
N SER A 21 -20.15 -0.68 2.32
CA SER A 21 -18.89 -1.43 2.31
C SER A 21 -17.96 -1.01 3.46
N VAL A 22 -16.99 -1.85 3.78
CA VAL A 22 -15.93 -1.56 4.76
C VAL A 22 -15.14 -0.31 4.36
N THR A 23 -14.82 -0.19 3.07
CA THR A 23 -14.08 0.96 2.50
C THR A 23 -14.83 2.26 2.75
N THR A 24 -16.13 2.32 2.44
CA THR A 24 -16.96 3.51 2.66
C THR A 24 -17.04 3.86 4.14
N GLY A 25 -17.14 2.85 5.01
CA GLY A 25 -17.13 3.03 6.46
C GLY A 25 -15.81 3.63 6.97
N LEU A 26 -14.68 3.13 6.48
CA LEU A 26 -13.35 3.65 6.83
C LEU A 26 -13.14 5.07 6.35
N GLN A 27 -13.55 5.40 5.13
CA GLN A 27 -13.48 6.77 4.59
C GLN A 27 -14.29 7.76 5.47
N ALA A 28 -15.52 7.40 5.80
CA ALA A 28 -16.37 8.23 6.63
C ALA A 28 -15.81 8.40 8.05
N PHE A 29 -15.29 7.32 8.65
CA PHE A 29 -14.65 7.37 9.96
C PHE A 29 -13.39 8.24 9.95
N TYR A 30 -12.51 8.05 8.97
CA TYR A 30 -11.31 8.87 8.81
C TYR A 30 -11.65 10.36 8.73
N ARG A 31 -12.55 10.74 7.81
CA ARG A 31 -12.95 12.14 7.60
C ARG A 31 -13.61 12.77 8.81
N SER A 32 -14.44 12.02 9.54
CA SER A 32 -15.23 12.56 10.66
C SER A 32 -14.50 12.54 12.00
N LYS A 33 -13.59 11.60 12.22
CA LYS A 33 -12.96 11.38 13.52
C LYS A 33 -11.46 11.61 13.50
N LEU A 34 -10.75 11.05 12.52
CA LEU A 34 -9.29 11.05 12.53
C LEU A 34 -8.70 12.30 11.89
N LEU A 35 -9.15 12.67 10.71
CA LEU A 35 -8.65 13.84 9.97
C LEU A 35 -8.72 15.16 10.75
N PRO A 36 -9.78 15.47 11.51
CA PRO A 36 -9.80 16.69 12.34
C PRO A 36 -8.68 16.71 13.40
N ILE A 37 -8.39 15.56 14.01
CA ILE A 37 -7.33 15.43 15.01
C ILE A 37 -5.96 15.59 14.35
N GLU A 38 -5.74 14.97 13.19
CA GLU A 38 -4.51 15.11 12.42
C GLU A 38 -4.25 16.57 12.02
N LYS A 39 -5.29 17.31 11.62
CA LYS A 39 -5.21 18.74 11.30
C LYS A 39 -4.90 19.61 12.52
N ASP A 40 -5.57 19.35 13.64
CA ASP A 40 -5.35 20.07 14.88
C ASP A 40 -3.92 19.92 15.40
N HIS A 41 -3.35 18.73 15.25
CA HIS A 41 -1.97 18.42 15.62
C HIS A 41 -0.94 18.65 14.54
N LEU A 42 -1.29 19.24 13.41
CA LEU A 42 -0.39 19.53 12.27
C LEU A 42 0.36 18.29 11.77
N PHE A 43 -0.25 17.11 11.86
CA PHE A 43 0.37 15.82 11.53
C PHE A 43 0.95 15.78 10.11
N HIS A 44 0.24 16.37 9.14
CA HIS A 44 0.64 16.39 7.74
C HIS A 44 1.86 17.27 7.43
N GLN A 45 2.31 18.09 8.38
CA GLN A 45 3.55 18.86 8.23
C GLN A 45 4.80 18.02 8.53
N PHE A 46 4.65 16.94 9.29
CA PHE A 46 5.77 16.10 9.74
C PHE A 46 5.82 14.75 9.05
N TYR A 47 4.67 14.22 8.63
CA TYR A 47 4.56 12.85 8.13
C TYR A 47 4.01 12.78 6.72
N SER A 48 2.93 12.06 6.56
CA SER A 48 2.30 11.83 5.26
C SER A 48 1.20 12.85 5.00
N PRO A 49 0.91 13.16 3.73
CA PRO A 49 -0.26 13.95 3.37
C PRO A 49 -1.57 13.25 3.81
N GLU A 50 -2.67 14.00 3.76
CA GLU A 50 -4.01 13.46 4.04
C GLU A 50 -4.31 12.27 3.13
N LEU A 51 -4.97 11.24 3.68
CA LEU A 51 -5.43 10.10 2.90
C LEU A 51 -6.53 10.52 1.93
N THR A 52 -6.40 10.09 0.70
CA THR A 52 -7.35 10.30 -0.38
C THR A 52 -8.30 9.12 -0.54
N ASP A 53 -9.36 9.27 -1.31
CA ASP A 53 -10.28 8.17 -1.61
C ASP A 53 -9.58 7.02 -2.35
N ALA A 54 -8.58 7.33 -3.17
CA ALA A 54 -7.77 6.34 -3.87
C ALA A 54 -6.95 5.47 -2.90
N ASP A 55 -6.47 6.04 -1.78
CA ASP A 55 -5.74 5.28 -0.77
C ASP A 55 -6.61 4.22 -0.10
N PHE A 56 -7.90 4.53 0.11
CA PHE A 56 -8.87 3.58 0.67
C PHE A 56 -9.35 2.55 -0.34
N ALA A 57 -9.38 2.91 -1.62
CA ALA A 57 -9.82 2.02 -2.70
C ALA A 57 -8.70 1.11 -3.20
N SER A 58 -7.45 1.38 -2.82
CA SER A 58 -6.29 0.60 -3.26
C SER A 58 -6.34 -0.83 -2.71
N ALA A 59 -5.85 -1.77 -3.51
CA ALA A 59 -5.67 -3.15 -3.07
C ALA A 59 -4.69 -3.23 -1.89
N PRO A 60 -4.93 -4.12 -0.90
CA PRO A 60 -4.01 -4.32 0.21
C PRO A 60 -2.62 -4.71 -0.27
N MET A 61 -1.58 -4.12 0.32
CA MET A 61 -0.19 -4.45 -0.02
C MET A 61 0.55 -5.00 1.18
N VAL A 62 1.42 -5.98 0.94
CA VAL A 62 2.32 -6.55 1.93
C VAL A 62 3.75 -6.13 1.64
N LEU A 63 4.38 -5.43 2.59
CA LEU A 63 5.78 -5.04 2.49
C LEU A 63 6.69 -6.15 3.04
N LEU A 64 7.55 -6.71 2.17
CA LEU A 64 8.57 -7.69 2.54
C LEU A 64 9.92 -6.99 2.77
N MET A 65 10.35 -6.97 4.02
CA MET A 65 11.63 -6.41 4.45
C MET A 65 12.52 -7.49 5.04
N GLY A 66 13.83 -7.32 4.92
CA GLY A 66 14.80 -8.21 5.53
C GLY A 66 16.16 -8.11 4.88
N GLN A 67 17.17 -8.64 5.56
CA GLN A 67 18.55 -8.63 5.08
C GLN A 67 18.71 -9.47 3.79
N TYR A 68 19.87 -9.30 3.17
CA TYR A 68 20.26 -10.12 2.05
C TYR A 68 20.23 -11.62 2.43
N SER A 69 19.87 -12.45 1.45
CA SER A 69 19.84 -13.93 1.58
C SER A 69 18.84 -14.50 2.62
N THR A 70 17.87 -13.72 3.08
CA THR A 70 16.82 -14.20 4.02
C THR A 70 15.68 -14.95 3.34
N GLY A 71 15.75 -15.16 2.03
CA GLY A 71 14.75 -15.91 1.28
C GLY A 71 13.51 -15.11 0.83
N LYS A 72 13.54 -13.77 0.87
CA LYS A 72 12.41 -12.92 0.44
C LYS A 72 11.91 -13.25 -0.97
N THR A 73 12.81 -13.24 -1.93
CA THR A 73 12.48 -13.54 -3.34
C THR A 73 11.98 -14.98 -3.51
N THR A 74 12.57 -15.92 -2.78
CA THR A 74 12.14 -17.32 -2.76
C THR A 74 10.72 -17.46 -2.19
N PHE A 75 10.41 -16.71 -1.16
CA PHE A 75 9.07 -16.67 -0.57
C PHE A 75 8.02 -16.11 -1.55
N ILE A 76 8.32 -14.99 -2.23
CA ILE A 76 7.45 -14.43 -3.26
C ILE A 76 7.20 -15.43 -4.38
N ARG A 77 8.29 -16.07 -4.88
CA ARG A 77 8.20 -17.13 -5.89
C ARG A 77 7.32 -18.30 -5.44
N HIS A 78 7.45 -18.69 -4.18
CA HIS A 78 6.62 -19.75 -3.61
C HIS A 78 5.14 -19.38 -3.58
N LEU A 79 4.81 -18.15 -3.19
CA LEU A 79 3.42 -17.66 -3.19
C LEU A 79 2.83 -17.58 -4.60
N LEU A 80 3.59 -17.04 -5.55
CA LEU A 80 3.13 -16.83 -6.92
C LEU A 80 3.16 -18.12 -7.76
N GLN A 81 3.86 -19.17 -7.29
CA GLN A 81 4.14 -20.42 -8.03
C GLN A 81 4.82 -20.22 -9.40
N ARG A 82 5.41 -19.03 -9.61
CA ARG A 82 6.15 -18.65 -10.81
C ARG A 82 7.11 -17.49 -10.54
N ASP A 83 8.01 -17.24 -11.47
CA ASP A 83 8.89 -16.09 -11.45
C ASP A 83 8.13 -14.84 -11.93
N TYR A 84 8.33 -13.69 -11.28
CA TYR A 84 7.81 -12.42 -11.77
C TYR A 84 8.82 -11.76 -12.73
N PRO A 85 8.36 -10.97 -13.71
CA PRO A 85 9.25 -10.26 -14.63
C PRO A 85 10.31 -9.42 -13.91
N GLY A 86 11.58 -9.53 -14.35
CA GLY A 86 12.70 -8.84 -13.71
C GLY A 86 13.25 -9.50 -12.45
N MET A 87 12.67 -10.61 -11.99
CA MET A 87 13.21 -11.35 -10.85
C MET A 87 14.61 -11.90 -11.15
N ARG A 88 15.51 -11.70 -10.21
CA ARG A 88 16.85 -12.29 -10.26
C ARG A 88 17.10 -13.11 -8.99
N ILE A 89 17.58 -14.32 -9.15
CA ILE A 89 18.02 -15.18 -8.06
C ILE A 89 19.48 -15.55 -8.34
N GLY A 90 20.35 -15.30 -7.39
CA GLY A 90 21.78 -15.62 -7.55
C GLY A 90 22.54 -15.50 -6.24
N PRO A 91 23.83 -15.91 -6.22
CA PRO A 91 24.67 -15.84 -5.03
C PRO A 91 25.08 -14.39 -4.66
N GLU A 92 24.91 -13.45 -5.58
CA GLU A 92 25.19 -12.02 -5.35
C GLU A 92 23.90 -11.26 -4.97
N PRO A 93 24.00 -10.05 -4.40
CA PRO A 93 22.84 -9.20 -4.15
C PRO A 93 22.07 -8.97 -5.45
N THR A 94 20.91 -9.61 -5.57
CA THR A 94 20.13 -9.64 -6.82
C THR A 94 19.07 -8.57 -6.89
N THR A 95 18.70 -7.98 -5.74
CA THR A 95 17.67 -6.95 -5.65
C THR A 95 18.27 -5.73 -4.97
N ASP A 96 18.62 -4.71 -5.77
CA ASP A 96 19.15 -3.42 -5.33
C ASP A 96 18.10 -2.30 -5.35
N ARG A 97 16.84 -2.67 -5.54
CA ARG A 97 15.71 -1.75 -5.77
C ARG A 97 14.44 -2.20 -5.07
N PHE A 98 13.48 -1.30 -5.02
CA PHE A 98 12.13 -1.58 -4.56
C PHE A 98 11.33 -2.17 -5.72
N VAL A 99 10.78 -3.35 -5.53
CA VAL A 99 9.97 -4.03 -6.55
C VAL A 99 8.55 -4.19 -6.02
N CYS A 100 7.60 -3.57 -6.72
CA CYS A 100 6.18 -3.80 -6.50
C CYS A 100 5.74 -4.96 -7.38
N VAL A 101 5.12 -5.98 -6.81
CA VAL A 101 4.54 -7.09 -7.59
C VAL A 101 3.04 -6.89 -7.63
N LEU A 102 2.49 -6.69 -8.82
CA LEU A 102 1.10 -6.29 -9.04
C LEU A 102 0.39 -7.28 -9.98
N HIS A 103 -0.93 -7.36 -9.84
CA HIS A 103 -1.73 -8.05 -10.85
C HIS A 103 -1.65 -7.34 -12.21
N GLY A 104 -1.68 -8.09 -13.29
CA GLY A 104 -1.75 -7.61 -14.65
C GLY A 104 -2.08 -8.74 -15.61
N GLU A 105 -2.79 -8.43 -16.69
CA GLU A 105 -3.17 -9.41 -17.71
C GLU A 105 -1.97 -10.00 -18.46
N SER A 106 -0.88 -9.24 -18.56
CA SER A 106 0.35 -9.63 -19.22
C SER A 106 1.58 -9.31 -18.40
N ASP A 107 2.63 -10.12 -18.59
CA ASP A 107 3.92 -9.93 -17.96
C ASP A 107 4.57 -8.63 -18.45
N SER A 108 4.84 -7.70 -17.52
CA SER A 108 5.48 -6.42 -17.85
C SER A 108 6.24 -5.83 -16.67
N VAL A 109 7.18 -4.94 -16.96
CA VAL A 109 7.91 -4.18 -15.96
C VAL A 109 7.73 -2.69 -16.24
N THR A 110 7.27 -1.96 -15.23
CA THR A 110 7.04 -0.52 -15.30
C THR A 110 8.03 0.20 -14.40
N PRO A 111 8.82 1.16 -14.92
CA PRO A 111 9.77 1.92 -14.09
C PRO A 111 9.06 2.88 -13.13
N GLY A 112 9.70 3.20 -12.01
CA GLY A 112 9.12 4.00 -10.94
C GLY A 112 8.63 5.38 -11.38
N ASN A 113 9.30 6.03 -12.32
CA ASN A 113 8.86 7.32 -12.86
C ASN A 113 7.49 7.22 -13.57
N ALA A 114 7.18 6.09 -14.18
CA ALA A 114 5.88 5.87 -14.81
C ALA A 114 4.81 5.47 -13.76
N LEU A 115 5.21 4.75 -12.71
CA LEU A 115 4.29 4.35 -11.64
C LEU A 115 3.70 5.54 -10.88
N VAL A 116 4.47 6.57 -10.61
CA VAL A 116 4.02 7.73 -9.81
C VAL A 116 3.12 8.69 -10.61
N VAL A 117 3.04 8.52 -11.91
CA VAL A 117 2.15 9.29 -12.80
C VAL A 117 0.78 8.61 -12.95
N ASP A 118 0.72 7.32 -12.67
CA ASP A 118 -0.51 6.53 -12.74
C ASP A 118 -1.40 6.82 -11.51
N HIS A 119 -2.49 7.52 -11.73
CA HIS A 119 -3.43 7.92 -10.67
C HIS A 119 -4.33 6.78 -10.18
N GLU A 120 -4.37 5.66 -10.89
CA GLU A 120 -5.11 4.47 -10.45
C GLU A 120 -4.32 3.67 -9.40
N LEU A 121 -3.03 3.94 -9.29
CA LEU A 121 -2.14 3.26 -8.35
C LEU A 121 -1.83 4.14 -7.12
N PRO A 122 -1.64 3.56 -5.94
CA PRO A 122 -1.37 4.30 -4.71
C PRO A 122 0.10 4.77 -4.58
N PHE A 123 0.78 5.00 -5.71
CA PHE A 123 2.21 5.34 -5.73
C PHE A 123 2.51 6.80 -6.03
N THR A 124 1.51 7.61 -6.33
CA THR A 124 1.67 9.04 -6.68
C THR A 124 2.42 9.81 -5.60
N GLN A 125 2.18 9.49 -4.32
CA GLN A 125 2.85 10.12 -3.17
C GLN A 125 4.36 9.84 -3.13
N LEU A 126 4.85 8.78 -3.77
CA LEU A 126 6.27 8.46 -3.81
C LEU A 126 7.08 9.43 -4.67
N SER A 127 6.43 10.27 -5.47
CA SER A 127 7.07 11.28 -6.31
C SER A 127 7.92 12.28 -5.50
N HIS A 128 7.55 12.56 -4.24
CA HIS A 128 8.29 13.50 -3.38
C HIS A 128 9.67 12.99 -2.95
N PHE A 129 9.94 11.68 -3.03
CA PHE A 129 11.26 11.13 -2.73
C PHE A 129 12.31 11.41 -3.82
N GLY A 130 11.88 11.94 -4.96
CA GLY A 130 12.74 12.38 -6.05
C GLY A 130 13.32 11.26 -6.91
N ASN A 131 14.03 11.67 -7.97
CA ASN A 131 14.51 10.75 -9.02
C ASN A 131 15.48 9.67 -8.53
N ALA A 132 16.26 9.95 -7.48
CA ALA A 132 17.19 8.97 -6.91
C ALA A 132 16.45 7.74 -6.33
N PHE A 133 15.28 7.94 -5.75
CA PHE A 133 14.40 6.88 -5.30
C PHE A 133 13.67 6.23 -6.47
N LEU A 134 13.06 7.03 -7.35
CA LEU A 134 12.23 6.54 -8.44
C LEU A 134 13.01 5.69 -9.45
N SER A 135 14.30 5.96 -9.64
CA SER A 135 15.18 5.13 -10.48
C SER A 135 15.44 3.74 -9.88
N ARG A 136 15.19 3.57 -8.59
CA ARG A 136 15.30 2.29 -7.86
C ARG A 136 13.95 1.67 -7.52
N LEU A 137 12.88 2.21 -8.06
CA LEU A 137 11.53 1.68 -7.93
C LEU A 137 11.11 1.09 -9.27
N GLU A 138 10.49 -0.07 -9.24
CA GLU A 138 9.88 -0.69 -10.42
C GLU A 138 8.64 -1.49 -10.01
N ALA A 139 7.70 -1.65 -10.91
CA ALA A 139 6.61 -2.59 -10.75
C ALA A 139 6.72 -3.71 -11.76
N SER A 140 6.60 -4.92 -11.27
CA SER A 140 6.46 -6.14 -12.06
C SER A 140 4.99 -6.53 -12.07
N ARG A 141 4.38 -6.59 -13.24
CA ARG A 141 3.00 -7.05 -13.42
C ARG A 141 2.97 -8.45 -13.98
N LEU A 142 2.09 -9.27 -13.45
CA LEU A 142 1.87 -10.63 -13.93
C LEU A 142 0.47 -11.12 -13.57
N SER A 143 -0.04 -12.06 -14.36
CA SER A 143 -1.30 -12.73 -14.03
C SER A 143 -1.03 -13.83 -12.99
N SER A 144 -1.66 -13.68 -11.81
CA SER A 144 -1.58 -14.67 -10.73
C SER A 144 -2.84 -14.58 -9.86
N PRO A 145 -3.46 -15.73 -9.53
CA PRO A 145 -4.67 -15.76 -8.68
C PRO A 145 -4.44 -15.15 -7.29
N VAL A 146 -3.21 -15.17 -6.79
CA VAL A 146 -2.83 -14.60 -5.48
C VAL A 146 -2.90 -13.07 -5.49
N LEU A 147 -2.78 -12.45 -6.67
CA LEU A 147 -2.75 -11.00 -6.85
C LEU A 147 -4.08 -10.44 -7.36
N GLU A 148 -5.05 -11.30 -7.69
CA GLU A 148 -6.36 -10.89 -8.20
C GLU A 148 -7.29 -10.33 -7.11
N GLY A 149 -6.93 -10.30 -5.85
CA GLY A 149 -7.60 -9.61 -4.74
C GLY A 149 -9.06 -9.98 -4.53
#